data_48681a7f3d5f5faa46ad6e424ec9a4f1
#
_entry.id   48681a7f3d5f5faa46ad6e424ec9a4f1
#
_cell.length_a   1.000
_cell.length_b   1.000
_cell.length_c   1.000
_cell.angle_alpha   90.00
_cell.angle_beta   90.00
_cell.angle_gamma   90.00
#
_symmetry.space_group_name_H-M   'P 1'
#
loop_
_entity.id
_entity.type
_entity.pdbx_description
1 polymer ?
#
loop_
_entity_poly.entity_id
_entity_poly.type
_entity_poly.pdbx_seq_one_letter_code
_entity_poly.pdbx_strand_id
1 'polypeptide(L)'
;MHGLARRKNELFLERIRSGGVEAYEGTLRYIAAARADGLRTAVVSASANCRDVLRALDAEHLFDARVDGVVAAERGLPGKPRPDTFLAAARDLGVPPDRAAVFEDALAGMDAGRAGRFGYVVGVDRVGRSTALYAHGADRVVTDLVELTGESGEPGEPGEPGER
;
A
#
# COMPACT_ATOMS: atom_id res chain seq x y z
N MET A 1 27.61 0.15 -16.30
CA MET A 1 26.43 -0.39 -15.60
C MET A 1 25.15 0.45 -15.70
N HIS A 2 25.16 1.65 -16.24
CA HIS A 2 23.96 2.50 -16.35
C HIS A 2 22.97 2.09 -17.47
N GLY A 3 23.41 1.35 -18.48
CA GLY A 3 22.57 0.98 -19.64
C GLY A 3 21.46 -0.05 -19.34
N LEU A 4 21.73 -1.03 -18.49
CA LEU A 4 20.77 -2.10 -18.17
C LEU A 4 19.61 -1.60 -17.31
N ALA A 5 19.90 -0.73 -16.33
CA ALA A 5 18.88 -0.15 -15.46
C ALA A 5 17.96 0.79 -16.27
N ARG A 6 18.52 1.57 -17.18
CA ARG A 6 17.78 2.48 -18.07
C ARG A 6 16.86 1.70 -19.01
N ARG A 7 17.34 0.63 -19.64
CA ARG A 7 16.54 -0.21 -20.54
C ARG A 7 15.42 -0.95 -19.82
N LYS A 8 15.69 -1.43 -18.60
CA LYS A 8 14.66 -2.03 -17.75
C LYS A 8 13.56 -1.03 -17.38
N ASN A 9 13.95 0.21 -17.11
CA ASN A 9 13.04 1.31 -16.81
C ASN A 9 12.18 1.69 -18.03
N GLU A 10 12.80 1.78 -19.21
CA GLU A 10 12.12 2.08 -20.48
C GLU A 10 11.08 1.00 -20.82
N LEU A 11 11.44 -0.29 -20.69
CA LEU A 11 10.52 -1.41 -20.91
C LEU A 11 9.37 -1.43 -19.88
N PHE A 12 9.64 -1.06 -18.64
CA PHE A 12 8.62 -0.96 -17.60
C PHE A 12 7.63 0.18 -17.89
N LEU A 13 8.12 1.36 -18.27
CA LEU A 13 7.27 2.49 -18.66
C LEU A 13 6.45 2.21 -19.92
N GLU A 14 7.04 1.50 -20.89
CA GLU A 14 6.32 1.07 -22.09
C GLU A 14 5.19 0.08 -21.77
N ARG A 15 5.43 -0.85 -20.85
CA ARG A 15 4.42 -1.80 -20.34
C ARG A 15 3.29 -1.10 -19.59
N ILE A 16 3.59 -0.06 -18.82
CA ILE A 16 2.59 0.78 -18.16
C ILE A 16 1.73 1.50 -19.19
N ARG A 17 2.34 2.15 -20.18
CA ARG A 17 1.66 2.90 -21.24
C ARG A 17 0.79 2.02 -22.13
N SER A 18 1.16 0.75 -22.32
CA SER A 18 0.40 -0.24 -23.10
C SER A 18 -0.75 -0.90 -22.32
N GLY A 19 -1.06 -0.45 -21.09
CA GLY A 19 -2.13 -0.99 -20.25
C GLY A 19 -1.76 -2.29 -19.55
N GLY A 20 -0.45 -2.61 -19.45
CA GLY A 20 0.06 -3.84 -18.81
C GLY A 20 0.19 -3.77 -17.29
N VAL A 21 -0.32 -2.71 -16.63
CA VAL A 21 -0.38 -2.60 -15.16
C VAL A 21 -1.83 -2.64 -14.75
N GLU A 22 -2.22 -3.71 -14.08
CA GLU A 22 -3.51 -3.82 -13.44
C GLU A 22 -3.42 -3.25 -12.02
N ALA A 23 -4.30 -2.30 -11.72
CA ALA A 23 -4.56 -1.93 -10.35
C ALA A 23 -5.41 -3.02 -9.71
N TYR A 24 -5.10 -3.39 -8.47
CA TYR A 24 -5.99 -4.24 -7.70
C TYR A 24 -7.28 -3.46 -7.41
N GLU A 25 -8.38 -3.90 -7.99
CA GLU A 25 -9.68 -3.22 -7.91
C GLU A 25 -10.12 -3.03 -6.45
N GLY A 26 -9.94 -4.05 -5.60
CA GLY A 26 -10.24 -3.98 -4.17
C GLY A 26 -9.45 -2.88 -3.45
N THR A 27 -8.19 -2.67 -3.83
CA THR A 27 -7.35 -1.59 -3.29
C THR A 27 -7.91 -0.21 -3.67
N LEU A 28 -8.27 -0.01 -4.92
CA LEU A 28 -8.83 1.27 -5.38
C LEU A 28 -10.17 1.57 -4.72
N ARG A 29 -11.03 0.56 -4.59
CA ARG A 29 -12.33 0.67 -3.88
C ARG A 29 -12.14 1.03 -2.41
N TYR A 30 -11.20 0.38 -1.74
CA TYR A 30 -10.88 0.68 -0.34
C TYR A 30 -10.40 2.12 -0.16
N ILE A 31 -9.47 2.59 -1.01
CA ILE A 31 -8.97 3.96 -0.96
C ILE A 31 -10.11 4.97 -1.19
N ALA A 32 -10.97 4.72 -2.17
CA ALA A 32 -12.11 5.57 -2.44
C ALA A 32 -13.08 5.64 -1.25
N ALA A 33 -13.37 4.50 -0.60
CA ALA A 33 -14.20 4.44 0.60
C ALA A 33 -13.56 5.20 1.77
N ALA A 34 -12.26 5.02 2.02
CA ALA A 34 -11.53 5.73 3.07
C ALA A 34 -11.58 7.25 2.85
N ARG A 35 -11.44 7.71 1.62
CA ARG A 35 -11.55 9.13 1.28
C ARG A 35 -12.97 9.67 1.44
N ALA A 36 -13.98 8.89 1.08
CA ALA A 36 -15.39 9.23 1.32
C ALA A 36 -15.70 9.42 2.80
N ASP A 37 -15.02 8.66 3.67
CA ASP A 37 -15.10 8.80 5.14
C ASP A 37 -14.22 9.95 5.68
N GLY A 38 -13.62 10.75 4.83
CA GLY A 38 -12.84 11.92 5.21
C GLY A 38 -11.38 11.62 5.59
N LEU A 39 -10.88 10.42 5.34
CA LEU A 39 -9.49 10.07 5.59
C LEU A 39 -8.57 10.64 4.51
N ARG A 40 -7.40 11.10 4.92
CA ARG A 40 -6.32 11.50 4.02
C ARG A 40 -5.52 10.30 3.62
N THR A 41 -5.06 10.28 2.37
CA THR A 41 -4.35 9.15 1.80
C THR A 41 -3.01 9.57 1.20
N ALA A 42 -2.00 8.72 1.38
CA ALA A 42 -0.69 8.91 0.78
C ALA A 42 -0.23 7.60 0.13
N VAL A 43 0.55 7.73 -0.94
CA VAL A 43 1.29 6.61 -1.53
C VAL A 43 2.76 6.75 -1.19
N VAL A 44 3.35 5.65 -0.72
CA VAL A 44 4.78 5.54 -0.41
C VAL A 44 5.38 4.39 -1.21
N SER A 45 6.33 4.70 -2.08
CA SER A 45 6.94 3.73 -2.99
C SER A 45 8.45 3.97 -3.11
N ALA A 46 9.23 2.89 -3.21
CA ALA A 46 10.66 3.02 -3.53
C ALA A 46 10.91 3.30 -5.02
N SER A 47 9.89 3.17 -5.86
CA SER A 47 10.01 3.35 -7.31
C SER A 47 10.07 4.83 -7.70
N ALA A 48 11.03 5.17 -8.56
CA ALA A 48 11.08 6.48 -9.21
C ALA A 48 9.95 6.69 -10.24
N ASN A 49 9.26 5.61 -10.64
CA ASN A 49 8.18 5.63 -11.64
C ASN A 49 6.78 5.65 -11.01
N CYS A 50 6.67 5.81 -9.71
CA CYS A 50 5.39 5.75 -8.99
C CYS A 50 4.36 6.70 -9.60
N ARG A 51 4.74 7.93 -9.90
CA ARG A 51 3.85 8.92 -10.50
C ARG A 51 3.31 8.51 -11.87
N ASP A 52 4.17 7.94 -12.74
CA ASP A 52 3.75 7.48 -14.06
C ASP A 52 2.79 6.29 -13.96
N VAL A 53 3.02 5.39 -12.99
CA VAL A 53 2.09 4.28 -12.67
C VAL A 53 0.73 4.83 -12.25
N LEU A 54 0.70 5.77 -11.31
CA LEU A 54 -0.55 6.35 -10.84
C LEU A 54 -1.33 7.06 -11.94
N ARG A 55 -0.64 7.76 -12.84
CA ARG A 55 -1.26 8.40 -14.00
C ARG A 55 -1.82 7.39 -14.99
N ALA A 56 -1.09 6.33 -15.29
CA ALA A 56 -1.55 5.27 -16.18
C ALA A 56 -2.80 4.55 -15.65
N LEU A 57 -2.95 4.50 -14.33
CA LEU A 57 -4.10 3.92 -13.65
C LEU A 57 -5.23 4.94 -13.38
N ASP A 58 -5.05 6.19 -13.77
CA ASP A 58 -5.95 7.31 -13.41
C ASP A 58 -6.19 7.39 -11.89
N ALA A 59 -5.17 7.11 -11.10
CA ALA A 59 -5.24 7.01 -9.65
C ALA A 59 -4.48 8.11 -8.89
N GLU A 60 -3.80 9.04 -9.58
CA GLU A 60 -3.03 10.11 -8.94
C GLU A 60 -3.92 10.97 -8.03
N HIS A 61 -5.16 11.21 -8.43
CA HIS A 61 -6.16 12.00 -7.71
C HIS A 61 -6.63 11.37 -6.38
N LEU A 62 -6.36 10.08 -6.18
CA LEU A 62 -6.74 9.36 -4.96
C LEU A 62 -5.81 9.64 -3.78
N PHE A 63 -4.69 10.33 -3.99
CA PHE A 63 -3.69 10.55 -2.97
C PHE A 63 -3.45 12.03 -2.70
N ASP A 64 -3.48 12.40 -1.42
CA ASP A 64 -3.20 13.77 -0.95
C ASP A 64 -1.69 14.03 -0.85
N ALA A 65 -0.89 12.97 -0.68
CA ALA A 65 0.57 13.04 -0.63
C ALA A 65 1.22 11.85 -1.35
N ARG A 66 2.43 12.06 -1.84
CA ARG A 66 3.24 11.04 -2.49
C ARG A 66 4.70 11.16 -2.05
N VAL A 67 5.24 10.07 -1.52
CA VAL A 67 6.66 9.91 -1.22
C VAL A 67 7.18 8.73 -2.02
N ASP A 68 7.70 9.01 -3.19
CA ASP A 68 8.26 8.01 -4.09
C ASP A 68 9.81 8.06 -4.12
N GLY A 69 10.43 7.25 -4.97
CA GLY A 69 11.88 7.19 -5.08
C GLY A 69 12.52 8.53 -5.47
N VAL A 70 11.82 9.37 -6.24
CA VAL A 70 12.30 10.71 -6.59
C VAL A 70 12.26 11.63 -5.38
N VAL A 71 11.11 11.71 -4.71
CA VAL A 71 10.92 12.54 -3.51
C VAL A 71 11.85 12.09 -2.37
N ALA A 72 12.01 10.78 -2.20
CA ALA A 72 12.92 10.24 -1.19
C ALA A 72 14.38 10.66 -1.45
N ALA A 73 14.83 10.60 -2.70
CA ALA A 73 16.17 11.03 -3.09
C ALA A 73 16.36 12.55 -2.89
N GLU A 74 15.40 13.37 -3.32
CA GLU A 74 15.44 14.82 -3.17
C GLU A 74 15.48 15.26 -1.69
N ARG A 75 14.76 14.55 -0.82
CA ARG A 75 14.70 14.85 0.62
C ARG A 75 15.75 14.10 1.45
N GLY A 76 16.60 13.27 0.84
CA GLY A 76 17.61 12.46 1.53
C GLY A 76 17.02 11.44 2.51
N LEU A 77 15.86 10.86 2.19
CA LEU A 77 15.18 9.92 3.07
C LEU A 77 15.70 8.49 2.86
N PRO A 78 16.16 7.82 3.92
CA PRO A 78 16.49 6.40 3.85
C PRO A 78 15.27 5.56 3.47
N GLY A 79 15.50 4.51 2.68
CA GLY A 79 14.46 3.56 2.31
C GLY A 79 14.11 2.57 3.42
N LYS A 80 13.02 1.82 3.21
CA LYS A 80 12.60 0.70 4.07
C LYS A 80 13.74 -0.31 4.26
N PRO A 81 13.97 -0.86 5.44
CA PRO A 81 13.08 -0.92 6.61
C PRO A 81 13.12 0.32 7.52
N ARG A 82 13.84 1.39 7.14
CA ARG A 82 13.79 2.65 7.89
C ARG A 82 12.40 3.28 7.75
N PRO A 83 11.88 3.92 8.81
CA PRO A 83 10.52 4.49 8.80
C PRO A 83 10.43 5.84 8.07
N ASP A 84 11.54 6.40 7.62
CA ASP A 84 11.68 7.80 7.20
C ASP A 84 10.70 8.20 6.08
N THR A 85 10.50 7.34 5.08
CA THR A 85 9.56 7.60 3.98
C THR A 85 8.11 7.61 4.45
N PHE A 86 7.71 6.70 5.35
CA PHE A 86 6.37 6.70 5.93
C PHE A 86 6.16 7.89 6.84
N LEU A 87 7.14 8.25 7.66
CA LEU A 87 7.07 9.44 8.52
C LEU A 87 6.97 10.73 7.70
N ALA A 88 7.67 10.82 6.58
CA ALA A 88 7.55 11.94 5.65
C ALA A 88 6.14 12.04 5.07
N ALA A 89 5.54 10.92 4.66
CA ALA A 89 4.17 10.88 4.16
C ALA A 89 3.15 11.31 5.24
N ALA A 90 3.28 10.81 6.46
CA ALA A 90 2.42 11.22 7.58
C ALA A 90 2.52 12.72 7.85
N ARG A 91 3.74 13.28 7.79
CA ARG A 91 3.98 14.73 7.93
C ARG A 91 3.32 15.52 6.80
N ASP A 92 3.48 15.08 5.56
CA ASP A 92 2.88 15.74 4.40
C ASP A 92 1.34 15.69 4.46
N LEU A 93 0.75 14.67 5.08
CA LEU A 93 -0.68 14.58 5.37
C LEU A 93 -1.12 15.43 6.59
N GLY A 94 -0.17 15.89 7.42
CA GLY A 94 -0.49 16.56 8.67
C GLY A 94 -1.14 15.63 9.72
N VAL A 95 -0.77 14.35 9.72
CA VAL A 95 -1.31 13.32 10.62
C VAL A 95 -0.17 12.73 11.45
N PRO A 96 -0.31 12.65 12.80
CA PRO A 96 0.70 11.96 13.60
C PRO A 96 0.70 10.45 13.30
N PRO A 97 1.88 9.77 13.36
CA PRO A 97 1.99 8.35 12.99
C PRO A 97 1.06 7.42 13.77
N ASP A 98 0.87 7.67 15.06
CA ASP A 98 -0.01 6.88 15.93
C ASP A 98 -1.51 6.95 15.54
N ARG A 99 -1.88 7.90 14.70
CA ARG A 99 -3.21 8.06 14.11
C ARG A 99 -3.27 7.71 12.62
N ALA A 100 -2.23 7.12 12.10
CA ALA A 100 -2.14 6.69 10.70
C ALA A 100 -1.99 5.18 10.60
N ALA A 101 -2.53 4.60 9.54
CA ALA A 101 -2.36 3.20 9.18
C ALA A 101 -1.39 3.05 8.02
N VAL A 102 -0.58 2.00 8.05
CA VAL A 102 0.31 1.58 6.97
C VAL A 102 -0.23 0.31 6.35
N PHE A 103 -0.28 0.24 5.04
CA PHE A 103 -0.63 -0.93 4.24
C PHE A 103 0.56 -1.33 3.38
N GLU A 104 1.00 -2.57 3.50
CA GLU A 104 2.26 -3.00 2.90
C GLU A 104 2.25 -4.51 2.60
N ASP A 105 2.92 -4.94 1.55
CA ASP A 105 3.07 -6.34 1.15
C ASP A 105 4.47 -6.92 1.42
N ALA A 106 5.44 -6.06 1.70
CA ALA A 106 6.83 -6.44 1.92
C ALA A 106 7.22 -6.41 3.40
N LEU A 107 8.06 -7.36 3.82
CA LEU A 107 8.54 -7.46 5.21
C LEU A 107 9.27 -6.18 5.66
N ALA A 108 10.11 -5.62 4.78
CA ALA A 108 10.81 -4.37 5.08
C ALA A 108 9.84 -3.19 5.31
N GLY A 109 8.67 -3.22 4.67
CA GLY A 109 7.63 -2.22 4.89
C GLY A 109 6.91 -2.42 6.22
N MET A 110 6.68 -3.67 6.64
CA MET A 110 6.17 -3.98 7.97
C MET A 110 7.11 -3.44 9.05
N ASP A 111 8.41 -3.75 8.95
CA ASP A 111 9.44 -3.26 9.87
C ASP A 111 9.46 -1.72 9.93
N ALA A 112 9.35 -1.05 8.79
CA ALA A 112 9.30 0.40 8.71
C ALA A 112 8.05 0.98 9.40
N GLY A 113 6.89 0.38 9.20
CA GLY A 113 5.65 0.75 9.87
C GLY A 113 5.76 0.65 11.39
N ARG A 114 6.34 -0.42 11.88
CA ARG A 114 6.61 -0.61 13.32
C ARG A 114 7.63 0.36 13.87
N ALA A 115 8.76 0.53 13.18
CA ALA A 115 9.81 1.45 13.58
C ALA A 115 9.29 2.90 13.64
N GLY A 116 8.37 3.28 12.75
CA GLY A 116 7.74 4.59 12.73
C GLY A 116 6.62 4.77 13.75
N ARG A 117 6.27 3.74 14.53
CA ARG A 117 5.20 3.76 15.54
C ARG A 117 3.84 4.14 14.98
N PHE A 118 3.54 3.63 13.78
CA PHE A 118 2.22 3.80 13.21
C PHE A 118 1.16 3.08 14.03
N GLY A 119 -0.02 3.71 14.13
CA GLY A 119 -1.11 3.22 14.99
C GLY A 119 -1.68 1.88 14.54
N TYR A 120 -1.58 1.56 13.24
CA TYR A 120 -2.04 0.30 12.68
C TYR A 120 -1.20 -0.09 11.47
N VAL A 121 -0.80 -1.34 11.40
CA VAL A 121 0.01 -1.88 10.29
C VAL A 121 -0.70 -3.08 9.69
N VAL A 122 -1.11 -2.96 8.45
CA VAL A 122 -1.83 -4.00 7.70
C VAL A 122 -0.91 -4.64 6.68
N GLY A 123 -0.72 -5.94 6.79
CA GLY A 123 -0.04 -6.75 5.77
C GLY A 123 -1.01 -7.15 4.66
N VAL A 124 -0.62 -6.96 3.40
CA VAL A 124 -1.39 -7.42 2.24
C VAL A 124 -0.68 -8.63 1.67
N ASP A 125 -1.23 -9.81 1.91
CA ASP A 125 -0.62 -11.09 1.51
C ASP A 125 -1.13 -11.56 0.15
N ARG A 126 -0.33 -11.34 -0.87
CA ARG A 126 -0.65 -11.76 -2.24
C ARG A 126 0.04 -13.05 -2.68
N VAL A 127 0.91 -13.61 -1.81
CA VAL A 127 1.79 -14.73 -2.19
C VAL A 127 1.89 -15.82 -1.11
N GLY A 128 1.04 -15.78 -0.07
CA GLY A 128 1.01 -16.81 0.99
C GLY A 128 2.11 -16.65 2.05
N ARG A 129 2.38 -15.43 2.50
CA ARG A 129 3.39 -15.11 3.53
C ARG A 129 2.81 -14.52 4.81
N SER A 130 1.56 -14.79 5.13
CA SER A 130 0.84 -14.23 6.27
C SER A 130 1.62 -14.36 7.58
N THR A 131 2.17 -15.54 7.86
CA THR A 131 2.97 -15.80 9.08
C THR A 131 4.18 -14.85 9.17
N ALA A 132 4.90 -14.63 8.05
CA ALA A 132 6.03 -13.72 8.03
C ALA A 132 5.61 -12.26 8.20
N LEU A 133 4.50 -11.84 7.61
CA LEU A 133 3.95 -10.49 7.79
C LEU A 133 3.58 -10.22 9.24
N TYR A 134 2.94 -11.18 9.92
CA TYR A 134 2.68 -11.06 11.37
C TYR A 134 3.97 -11.02 12.19
N ALA A 135 4.96 -11.85 11.86
CA ALA A 135 6.24 -11.87 12.56
C ALA A 135 7.01 -10.54 12.44
N HIS A 136 6.83 -9.83 11.31
CA HIS A 136 7.39 -8.50 11.07
C HIS A 136 6.49 -7.34 11.53
N GLY A 137 5.42 -7.65 12.27
CA GLY A 137 4.67 -6.66 13.02
C GLY A 137 3.36 -6.20 12.39
N ALA A 138 2.78 -6.96 11.46
CA ALA A 138 1.42 -6.69 11.03
C ALA A 138 0.43 -6.86 12.21
N ASP A 139 -0.46 -5.91 12.38
CA ASP A 139 -1.59 -6.02 13.31
C ASP A 139 -2.70 -6.88 12.70
N ARG A 140 -2.82 -6.83 11.39
CA ARG A 140 -3.74 -7.62 10.59
C ARG A 140 -3.13 -7.95 9.26
N VAL A 141 -3.45 -9.12 8.74
CA VAL A 141 -3.10 -9.53 7.37
C VAL A 141 -4.38 -9.82 6.60
N VAL A 142 -4.46 -9.30 5.39
CA VAL A 142 -5.56 -9.53 4.45
C VAL A 142 -4.98 -9.94 3.09
N THR A 143 -5.76 -10.62 2.27
CA THR A 143 -5.38 -10.96 0.89
C THR A 143 -5.80 -9.87 -0.10
N ASP A 144 -6.85 -9.14 0.23
CA ASP A 144 -7.33 -7.98 -0.51
C ASP A 144 -7.88 -6.93 0.47
N LEU A 145 -7.68 -5.65 0.16
CA LEU A 145 -8.15 -4.55 1.01
C LEU A 145 -9.67 -4.44 1.08
N VAL A 146 -10.40 -5.03 0.14
CA VAL A 146 -11.87 -5.10 0.19
C VAL A 146 -12.36 -5.80 1.47
N GLU A 147 -11.59 -6.71 2.04
CA GLU A 147 -11.91 -7.37 3.31
C GLU A 147 -12.05 -6.38 4.49
N LEU A 148 -11.52 -5.17 4.34
CA LEU A 148 -11.56 -4.12 5.36
C LEU A 148 -12.77 -3.17 5.19
N THR A 149 -13.49 -3.25 4.09
CA THR A 149 -14.66 -2.38 3.82
C THR A 149 -15.94 -2.84 4.52
N GLY A 150 -15.93 -4.01 5.16
CA GLY A 150 -17.15 -4.61 5.73
C GLY A 150 -18.09 -5.22 4.69
N GLU A 151 -17.72 -5.18 3.41
CA GLU A 151 -18.46 -5.80 2.29
C GLU A 151 -18.08 -7.29 2.09
N SER A 152 -17.35 -7.90 3.01
CA SER A 152 -17.14 -9.34 3.01
C SER A 152 -18.50 -10.01 3.22
N GLY A 153 -18.97 -10.69 2.17
CA GLY A 153 -20.21 -11.43 2.19
C GLY A 153 -20.31 -12.29 3.45
N GLU A 154 -21.45 -12.28 4.06
CA GLU A 154 -21.77 -13.09 5.24
C GLU A 154 -21.29 -14.53 5.00
N PRO A 155 -20.56 -15.13 5.97
CA PRO A 155 -20.39 -16.57 5.94
C PRO A 155 -21.81 -17.16 6.10
N GLY A 156 -22.26 -17.92 5.11
CA GLY A 156 -23.55 -18.56 5.12
C GLY A 156 -23.78 -19.25 6.47
N GLU A 157 -24.93 -18.99 7.07
CA GLU A 157 -25.37 -19.65 8.30
C GLU A 157 -25.22 -21.17 8.15
N PRO A 158 -24.65 -21.85 9.15
CA PRO A 158 -24.71 -23.31 9.17
C PRO A 158 -26.18 -23.71 9.30
N GLY A 159 -26.67 -24.39 8.25
CA GLY A 159 -28.02 -24.90 8.23
C GLY A 159 -28.33 -25.68 9.49
N GLU A 160 -29.46 -25.35 10.11
CA GLU A 160 -30.01 -26.09 11.27
C GLU A 160 -30.14 -27.58 10.94
N PRO A 161 -29.73 -28.50 11.82
CA PRO A 161 -30.02 -29.91 11.67
C PRO A 161 -31.52 -30.12 11.86
N GLY A 162 -32.21 -30.52 10.80
CA GLY A 162 -33.61 -30.86 10.83
C GLY A 162 -33.90 -31.93 11.87
N GLU A 163 -34.86 -31.64 12.73
CA GLU A 163 -35.47 -32.59 13.64
C GLU A 163 -36.16 -33.74 12.87
N ARG A 164 -35.80 -34.95 13.28
CA ARG A 164 -36.66 -36.14 13.09
C ARG A 164 -36.83 -36.83 14.42
#